data_213b38180ea78a8689525ed52f0e0d86
#
_entry.id   213b38180ea78a8689525ed52f0e0d86
#
_cell.length_a   1.000
_cell.length_b   1.000
_cell.length_c   1.000
_cell.angle_alpha   90.00
_cell.angle_beta   90.00
_cell.angle_gamma   90.00
#
_symmetry.space_group_name_H-M   'P 1'
#
loop_
_entity.id
_entity.type
_entity.pdbx_description
1 polymer ?
#
loop_
_entity_poly.entity_id
_entity_poly.type
_entity_poly.pdbx_seq_one_letter_code
_entity_poly.pdbx_strand_id
1 'polypeptide(L)'
;MSIVIRKAEIEDCRGLGIIHSESWKAAYKGIIPDSFLGKITAESSEKRFVDAMSRGLERNYAAVCENRVVGFICIGKCRDGDLGDTFGEIWGIYLHPAYWRRGIGTKLMLFGLACLKDEGYERVSLWVLEKNENARKFYEKFGFRYDGTRKELDLDGIVYEIRYVRDL
;
A
#
# COMPACT_ATOMS: atom_id res chain seq x y z
N MET A 1 -7.03 1.67 22.52
CA MET A 1 -7.50 1.40 21.14
C MET A 1 -7.02 0.02 20.72
N SER A 2 -7.93 -0.90 20.47
CA SER A 2 -7.60 -2.26 20.02
C SER A 2 -7.65 -2.32 18.50
N ILE A 3 -6.56 -2.78 17.90
CA ILE A 3 -6.44 -2.97 16.45
C ILE A 3 -6.31 -4.47 16.17
N VAL A 4 -7.19 -4.98 15.33
CA VAL A 4 -7.12 -6.35 14.82
C VAL A 4 -6.74 -6.28 13.34
N ILE A 5 -5.75 -7.09 12.94
CA ILE A 5 -5.41 -7.24 11.53
C ILE A 5 -5.90 -8.61 11.06
N ARG A 6 -6.70 -8.62 10.02
CA ARG A 6 -7.26 -9.84 9.44
C ARG A 6 -7.34 -9.73 7.92
N LYS A 7 -7.50 -10.87 7.27
CA LYS A 7 -7.74 -10.89 5.82
C LYS A 7 -9.00 -10.06 5.51
N ALA A 8 -8.90 -9.22 4.49
CA ALA A 8 -10.04 -8.44 4.03
C ALA A 8 -11.01 -9.32 3.25
N GLU A 9 -12.29 -9.07 3.42
CA GLU A 9 -13.40 -9.75 2.75
C GLU A 9 -14.09 -8.78 1.78
N ILE A 10 -14.97 -9.33 0.93
CA ILE A 10 -15.64 -8.52 -0.09
C ILE A 10 -16.46 -7.37 0.54
N GLU A 11 -17.00 -7.60 1.72
CA GLU A 11 -17.77 -6.60 2.48
C GLU A 11 -16.90 -5.43 2.98
N ASP A 12 -15.59 -5.62 3.05
CA ASP A 12 -14.65 -4.56 3.44
C ASP A 12 -14.36 -3.59 2.31
N CYS A 13 -14.66 -3.94 1.05
CA CYS A 13 -14.23 -3.18 -0.12
C CYS A 13 -14.65 -1.72 -0.11
N ARG A 14 -15.83 -1.41 0.46
CA ARG A 14 -16.24 -0.02 0.65
C ARG A 14 -15.31 0.73 1.61
N GLY A 15 -14.96 0.12 2.73
CA GLY A 15 -14.01 0.68 3.70
C GLY A 15 -12.62 0.86 3.10
N LEU A 16 -12.14 -0.14 2.35
CA LEU A 16 -10.86 -0.06 1.63
C LEU A 16 -10.88 1.09 0.61
N GLY A 17 -11.98 1.25 -0.11
CA GLY A 17 -12.15 2.34 -1.08
C GLY A 17 -12.10 3.72 -0.46
N ILE A 18 -12.75 3.90 0.68
CA ILE A 18 -12.73 5.15 1.45
C ILE A 18 -11.30 5.46 1.90
N ILE A 19 -10.61 4.48 2.49
CA ILE A 19 -9.23 4.66 2.97
C ILE A 19 -8.29 4.99 1.82
N HIS A 20 -8.39 4.26 0.72
CA HIS A 20 -7.56 4.49 -0.46
C HIS A 20 -7.73 5.91 -0.97
N SER A 21 -8.96 6.37 -1.19
CA SER A 21 -9.22 7.71 -1.71
C SER A 21 -8.81 8.82 -0.73
N GLU A 22 -9.14 8.69 0.54
CA GLU A 22 -8.82 9.70 1.56
C GLU A 22 -7.30 9.77 1.82
N SER A 23 -6.62 8.64 1.89
CA SER A 23 -5.17 8.61 2.11
C SER A 23 -4.41 9.16 0.90
N TRP A 24 -4.83 8.88 -0.33
CA TRP A 24 -4.22 9.43 -1.53
C TRP A 24 -4.32 10.96 -1.55
N LYS A 25 -5.51 11.49 -1.28
CA LYS A 25 -5.73 12.93 -1.25
C LYS A 25 -4.89 13.62 -0.17
N ALA A 26 -4.78 13.02 1.00
CA ALA A 26 -4.01 13.59 2.10
C ALA A 26 -2.50 13.47 1.89
N ALA A 27 -2.02 12.29 1.45
CA ALA A 27 -0.59 12.03 1.32
C ALA A 27 0.04 12.66 0.07
N TYR A 28 -0.72 12.73 -1.02
CA TYR A 28 -0.17 13.12 -2.33
C TYR A 28 -0.54 14.54 -2.75
N LYS A 29 -1.23 15.29 -1.90
CA LYS A 29 -1.47 16.71 -2.14
C LYS A 29 -0.14 17.44 -2.32
N GLY A 30 -0.02 18.19 -3.42
CA GLY A 30 1.23 18.89 -3.77
C GLY A 30 2.27 17.99 -4.46
N ILE A 31 2.04 16.70 -4.58
CA ILE A 31 2.91 15.74 -5.28
C ILE A 31 2.25 15.30 -6.59
N ILE A 32 0.99 14.86 -6.51
CA ILE A 32 0.18 14.49 -7.66
C ILE A 32 -0.79 15.64 -7.96
N PRO A 33 -0.96 16.03 -9.23
CA PRO A 33 -1.90 17.09 -9.61
C PRO A 33 -3.31 16.87 -9.08
N ASP A 34 -3.95 17.94 -8.63
CA ASP A 34 -5.32 17.89 -8.08
C ASP A 34 -6.34 17.34 -9.08
N SER A 35 -6.14 17.58 -10.38
CA SER A 35 -7.00 17.02 -11.43
C SER A 35 -7.01 15.49 -11.43
N PHE A 36 -5.86 14.86 -11.13
CA PHE A 36 -5.78 13.41 -11.01
C PHE A 36 -6.35 12.92 -9.67
N LEU A 37 -5.98 13.58 -8.57
CA LEU A 37 -6.48 13.22 -7.24
C LEU A 37 -8.02 13.30 -7.17
N GLY A 38 -8.63 14.24 -7.88
CA GLY A 38 -10.08 14.37 -7.97
C GLY A 38 -10.78 13.19 -8.63
N LYS A 39 -10.07 12.41 -9.44
CA LYS A 39 -10.59 11.18 -10.07
C LYS A 39 -10.59 9.98 -9.13
N ILE A 40 -9.83 10.05 -8.05
CA ILE A 40 -9.77 8.98 -7.05
C ILE A 40 -10.90 9.18 -6.07
N THR A 41 -11.96 8.37 -6.20
CA THR A 41 -13.15 8.43 -5.36
C THR A 41 -13.29 7.15 -4.55
N ALA A 42 -14.06 7.20 -3.47
CA ALA A 42 -14.38 6.01 -2.69
C ALA A 42 -15.06 4.94 -3.57
N GLU A 43 -15.98 5.37 -4.43
CA GLU A 43 -16.72 4.48 -5.34
C GLU A 43 -15.82 3.82 -6.38
N SER A 44 -14.94 4.58 -7.03
CA SER A 44 -14.02 4.02 -8.03
C SER A 44 -13.03 3.04 -7.40
N SER A 45 -12.54 3.35 -6.22
CA SER A 45 -11.63 2.48 -5.47
C SER A 45 -12.34 1.21 -4.97
N GLU A 46 -13.57 1.33 -4.47
CA GLU A 46 -14.39 0.18 -4.07
C GLU A 46 -14.58 -0.80 -5.22
N LYS A 47 -14.95 -0.31 -6.40
CA LYS A 47 -15.13 -1.15 -7.60
C LYS A 47 -13.84 -1.88 -7.96
N ARG A 48 -12.71 -1.21 -7.88
CA ARG A 48 -11.40 -1.82 -8.15
C ARG A 48 -11.09 -2.94 -7.18
N PHE A 49 -11.35 -2.74 -5.88
CA PHE A 49 -11.10 -3.76 -4.87
C PHE A 49 -12.04 -4.96 -5.03
N VAL A 50 -13.32 -4.73 -5.32
CA VAL A 50 -14.27 -5.82 -5.59
C VAL A 50 -13.81 -6.65 -6.80
N ASP A 51 -13.41 -6.01 -7.90
CA ASP A 51 -12.92 -6.70 -9.09
C ASP A 51 -11.66 -7.52 -8.77
N ALA A 52 -10.67 -6.90 -8.13
CA ALA A 52 -9.41 -7.56 -7.82
C ALA A 52 -9.60 -8.76 -6.86
N MET A 53 -10.44 -8.63 -5.83
CA MET A 53 -10.74 -9.72 -4.92
C MET A 53 -11.51 -10.85 -5.59
N SER A 54 -12.50 -10.51 -6.41
CA SER A 54 -13.31 -11.49 -7.16
C SER A 54 -12.44 -12.32 -8.12
N ARG A 55 -11.36 -11.73 -8.62
CA ARG A 55 -10.41 -12.39 -9.54
C ARG A 55 -9.22 -13.02 -8.84
N GLY A 56 -9.08 -12.85 -7.53
CA GLY A 56 -7.95 -13.38 -6.77
C GLY A 56 -6.60 -12.76 -7.12
N LEU A 57 -6.59 -11.52 -7.61
CA LEU A 57 -5.39 -10.85 -8.11
C LEU A 57 -4.46 -10.34 -7.02
N GLU A 58 -5.00 -10.04 -5.85
CA GLU A 58 -4.25 -9.46 -4.75
C GLU A 58 -4.78 -9.93 -3.40
N ARG A 59 -3.96 -9.81 -2.37
CA ARG A 59 -4.35 -10.11 -1.00
C ARG A 59 -4.27 -8.85 -0.16
N ASN A 60 -5.41 -8.50 0.40
CA ASN A 60 -5.55 -7.35 1.29
C ASN A 60 -5.77 -7.83 2.73
N TYR A 61 -5.07 -7.21 3.66
CA TYR A 61 -5.26 -7.40 5.09
C TYR A 61 -5.68 -6.08 5.70
N ALA A 62 -6.83 -6.11 6.36
CA ALA A 62 -7.44 -4.91 6.95
C ALA A 62 -7.04 -4.75 8.40
N ALA A 63 -6.71 -3.52 8.79
CA ALA A 63 -6.63 -3.11 10.18
C ALA A 63 -8.00 -2.62 10.61
N VAL A 64 -8.57 -3.24 11.63
CA VAL A 64 -9.93 -2.97 12.11
C VAL A 64 -9.87 -2.43 13.53
N CYS A 65 -10.55 -1.31 13.76
CA CYS A 65 -10.72 -0.67 15.06
C CYS A 65 -12.20 -0.45 15.30
N GLU A 66 -12.74 -0.95 16.41
CA GLU A 66 -14.16 -0.79 16.76
C GLU A 66 -15.10 -1.13 15.58
N ASN A 67 -14.88 -2.27 14.96
CA ASN A 67 -15.62 -2.77 13.79
C ASN A 67 -15.53 -1.89 12.53
N ARG A 68 -14.56 -0.97 12.47
CA ARG A 68 -14.31 -0.15 11.28
C ARG A 68 -12.95 -0.47 10.68
N VAL A 69 -12.89 -0.59 9.37
CA VAL A 69 -11.63 -0.67 8.65
C VAL A 69 -10.98 0.71 8.71
N VAL A 70 -9.76 0.79 9.25
CA VAL A 70 -9.01 2.04 9.43
C VAL A 70 -7.72 2.10 8.62
N GLY A 71 -7.31 0.97 8.07
CA GLY A 71 -6.14 0.85 7.21
C GLY A 71 -6.06 -0.52 6.57
N PHE A 72 -5.15 -0.68 5.64
CA PHE A 72 -4.91 -1.98 5.02
C PHE A 72 -3.53 -2.06 4.40
N ILE A 73 -3.05 -3.27 4.20
CA ILE A 73 -1.85 -3.59 3.42
C ILE A 73 -2.23 -4.57 2.32
N CYS A 74 -1.78 -4.29 1.11
CA CYS A 74 -1.90 -5.19 -0.03
C CYS A 74 -0.55 -5.81 -0.33
N ILE A 75 -0.47 -7.13 -0.37
CA ILE A 75 0.75 -7.88 -0.66
C ILE A 75 0.50 -8.92 -1.74
N GLY A 76 1.56 -9.34 -2.38
CA GLY A 76 1.47 -10.35 -3.40
C GLY A 76 2.83 -10.68 -4.01
N LYS A 77 2.77 -11.38 -5.14
CA LYS A 77 3.94 -11.66 -5.96
C LYS A 77 4.50 -10.35 -6.52
N CYS A 78 5.81 -10.28 -6.66
CA CYS A 78 6.45 -9.14 -7.31
C CYS A 78 6.04 -9.05 -8.77
N ARG A 79 5.61 -7.87 -9.19
CA ARG A 79 5.15 -7.58 -10.56
C ARG A 79 6.29 -7.16 -11.49
N ASP A 80 7.48 -6.89 -10.93
CA ASP A 80 8.64 -6.44 -11.69
C ASP A 80 9.41 -7.64 -12.25
N GLY A 81 9.50 -7.74 -13.57
CA GLY A 81 10.11 -8.87 -14.24
C GLY A 81 11.61 -9.04 -14.02
N ASP A 82 12.30 -7.99 -13.58
CA ASP A 82 13.75 -7.99 -13.36
C ASP A 82 14.18 -8.53 -11.99
N LEU A 83 13.24 -8.73 -11.04
CA LEU A 83 13.58 -9.16 -9.67
C LEU A 83 13.46 -10.66 -9.43
N GLY A 84 12.78 -11.39 -10.30
CA GLY A 84 12.67 -12.85 -10.19
C GLY A 84 11.67 -13.34 -9.15
N ASP A 85 11.61 -14.67 -8.97
CA ASP A 85 10.56 -15.36 -8.21
C ASP A 85 10.78 -15.36 -6.68
N THR A 86 11.97 -14.96 -6.22
CA THR A 86 12.27 -14.92 -4.78
C THR A 86 11.72 -13.66 -4.10
N PHE A 87 11.24 -12.70 -4.88
CA PHE A 87 10.68 -11.45 -4.39
C PHE A 87 9.16 -11.52 -4.23
N GLY A 88 8.69 -11.16 -3.03
CA GLY A 88 7.34 -10.67 -2.85
C GLY A 88 7.29 -9.16 -3.03
N GLU A 89 6.10 -8.59 -3.02
CA GLU A 89 5.91 -7.15 -3.14
C GLU A 89 4.84 -6.66 -2.17
N ILE A 90 5.09 -5.52 -1.55
CA ILE A 90 4.04 -4.73 -0.91
C ILE A 90 3.50 -3.80 -1.99
N TRP A 91 2.29 -4.10 -2.47
CA TRP A 91 1.63 -3.33 -3.52
C TRP A 91 1.11 -1.99 -3.01
N GLY A 92 0.79 -1.91 -1.73
CA GLY A 92 0.37 -0.69 -1.08
C GLY A 92 0.12 -0.88 0.40
N ILE A 93 0.27 0.19 1.16
CA ILE A 93 -0.08 0.28 2.56
C ILE A 93 -0.72 1.64 2.81
N TYR A 94 -1.93 1.64 3.34
CA TYR A 94 -2.73 2.85 3.48
C TYR A 94 -3.44 2.88 4.82
N LEU A 95 -3.53 4.08 5.37
CA LEU A 95 -4.23 4.37 6.62
C LEU A 95 -5.13 5.57 6.41
N HIS A 96 -6.34 5.51 6.96
CA HIS A 96 -7.17 6.70 7.03
C HIS A 96 -6.42 7.81 7.78
N PRO A 97 -6.38 9.06 7.26
CA PRO A 97 -5.59 10.14 7.87
C PRO A 97 -5.86 10.38 9.35
N ALA A 98 -7.09 10.19 9.81
CA ALA A 98 -7.45 10.33 11.22
C ALA A 98 -6.75 9.34 12.16
N TYR A 99 -6.14 8.29 11.60
CA TYR A 99 -5.46 7.23 12.37
C TYR A 99 -3.95 7.24 12.19
N TRP A 100 -3.41 8.23 11.51
CA TRP A 100 -1.96 8.37 11.34
C TRP A 100 -1.24 8.58 12.69
N ARG A 101 0.02 8.17 12.74
CA ARG A 101 0.92 8.34 13.90
C ARG A 101 0.43 7.65 15.19
N ARG A 102 -0.30 6.55 15.04
CA ARG A 102 -0.80 5.74 16.17
C ARG A 102 -0.20 4.33 16.17
N GLY A 103 0.85 4.09 15.39
CA GLY A 103 1.52 2.79 15.31
C GLY A 103 0.81 1.74 14.46
N ILE A 104 -0.32 2.06 13.84
CA ILE A 104 -1.09 1.09 13.04
C ILE A 104 -0.32 0.70 11.76
N GLY A 105 0.34 1.67 11.11
CA GLY A 105 1.18 1.41 9.95
C GLY A 105 2.30 0.43 10.26
N THR A 106 2.92 0.56 11.41
CA THR A 106 3.95 -0.37 11.89
C THR A 106 3.39 -1.78 12.04
N LYS A 107 2.21 -1.92 12.65
CA LYS A 107 1.56 -3.23 12.81
C LYS A 107 1.22 -3.86 11.47
N LEU A 108 0.69 -3.08 10.52
CA LEU A 108 0.40 -3.56 9.17
C LEU A 108 1.66 -3.99 8.44
N MET A 109 2.72 -3.20 8.51
CA MET A 109 4.00 -3.52 7.87
C MET A 109 4.57 -4.83 8.41
N LEU A 110 4.68 -4.97 9.72
CA LEU A 110 5.21 -6.18 10.36
C LEU A 110 4.36 -7.40 10.00
N PHE A 111 3.04 -7.25 9.95
CA PHE A 111 2.14 -8.32 9.55
C PHE A 111 2.38 -8.74 8.10
N GLY A 112 2.46 -7.80 7.19
CA GLY A 112 2.69 -8.06 5.76
C GLY A 112 4.04 -8.73 5.50
N LEU A 113 5.09 -8.26 6.16
CA LEU A 113 6.43 -8.86 6.05
C LEU A 113 6.43 -10.30 6.57
N ALA A 114 5.76 -10.58 7.69
CA ALA A 114 5.64 -11.93 8.24
C ALA A 114 4.88 -12.85 7.27
N CYS A 115 3.79 -12.38 6.68
CA CYS A 115 3.04 -13.15 5.68
C CYS A 115 3.89 -13.51 4.48
N LEU A 116 4.62 -12.56 3.92
CA LEU A 116 5.49 -12.80 2.76
C LEU A 116 6.60 -13.79 3.09
N LYS A 117 7.19 -13.68 4.26
CA LYS A 117 8.23 -14.62 4.72
C LYS A 117 7.67 -16.03 4.87
N ASP A 118 6.50 -16.18 5.49
CA ASP A 118 5.84 -17.48 5.67
C ASP A 118 5.45 -18.12 4.33
N GLU A 119 5.21 -17.33 3.31
CA GLU A 119 4.93 -17.80 1.95
C GLU A 119 6.19 -18.25 1.19
N GLY A 120 7.37 -18.08 1.77
CA GLY A 120 8.63 -18.55 1.21
C GLY A 120 9.39 -17.51 0.39
N TYR A 121 8.95 -16.25 0.35
CA TYR A 121 9.73 -15.21 -0.28
C TYR A 121 10.98 -14.90 0.54
N GLU A 122 12.07 -14.62 -0.14
CA GLU A 122 13.36 -14.29 0.48
C GLU A 122 13.58 -12.79 0.59
N ARG A 123 12.96 -12.03 -0.30
CA ARG A 123 13.12 -10.58 -0.43
C ARG A 123 11.78 -9.93 -0.74
N VAL A 124 11.70 -8.64 -0.50
CA VAL A 124 10.48 -7.86 -0.77
C VAL A 124 10.82 -6.52 -1.39
N SER A 125 9.99 -6.12 -2.35
CA SER A 125 10.07 -4.83 -3.01
C SER A 125 8.81 -4.00 -2.77
N LEU A 126 8.92 -2.70 -2.96
CA LEU A 126 7.80 -1.78 -3.06
C LEU A 126 8.18 -0.57 -3.91
N TRP A 127 7.17 0.12 -4.41
CA TRP A 127 7.33 1.38 -5.11
C TRP A 127 6.79 2.52 -4.24
N VAL A 128 7.50 3.64 -4.24
CA VAL A 128 7.12 4.83 -3.48
C VAL A 128 7.36 6.07 -4.34
N LEU A 129 6.46 7.04 -4.26
CA LEU A 129 6.67 8.32 -4.93
C LEU A 129 7.95 8.99 -4.41
N GLU A 130 8.82 9.39 -5.32
CA GLU A 130 10.12 9.98 -5.00
C GLU A 130 10.00 11.16 -4.04
N LYS A 131 8.96 11.99 -4.22
CA LYS A 131 8.71 13.17 -3.39
C LYS A 131 7.94 12.90 -2.10
N ASN A 132 7.48 11.68 -1.87
CA ASN A 132 6.80 11.31 -0.64
C ASN A 132 7.80 10.97 0.47
N GLU A 133 8.42 12.00 1.03
CA GLU A 133 9.49 11.83 2.04
C GLU A 133 9.02 11.13 3.30
N ASN A 134 7.79 11.36 3.75
CA ASN A 134 7.24 10.70 4.94
C ASN A 134 7.16 9.19 4.75
N ALA A 135 6.66 8.73 3.60
CA ALA A 135 6.59 7.31 3.28
C ALA A 135 7.99 6.71 3.14
N ARG A 136 8.90 7.40 2.46
CA ARG A 136 10.30 6.95 2.30
C ARG A 136 10.96 6.72 3.66
N LYS A 137 10.84 7.68 4.59
CA LYS A 137 11.37 7.55 5.95
C LYS A 137 10.73 6.39 6.70
N PHE A 138 9.42 6.19 6.53
CA PHE A 138 8.71 5.06 7.13
C PHE A 138 9.28 3.73 6.64
N TYR A 139 9.45 3.55 5.34
CA TYR A 139 10.02 2.33 4.77
C TYR A 139 11.47 2.10 5.18
N GLU A 140 12.27 3.16 5.20
CA GLU A 140 13.68 3.09 5.62
C GLU A 140 13.84 2.59 7.06
N LYS A 141 12.91 2.93 7.97
CA LYS A 141 12.88 2.39 9.33
C LYS A 141 12.74 0.86 9.39
N PHE A 142 12.11 0.27 8.38
CA PHE A 142 11.98 -1.18 8.27
C PHE A 142 13.12 -1.83 7.46
N GLY A 143 14.17 -1.10 7.16
CA GLY A 143 15.33 -1.61 6.46
C GLY A 143 15.21 -1.62 4.94
N PHE A 144 14.16 -1.03 4.39
CA PHE A 144 14.06 -0.85 2.94
C PHE A 144 15.07 0.17 2.45
N ARG A 145 15.64 -0.09 1.28
CA ARG A 145 16.60 0.79 0.63
C ARG A 145 16.29 0.96 -0.85
N TYR A 146 16.53 2.15 -1.37
CA TYR A 146 16.43 2.44 -2.79
C TYR A 146 17.42 1.57 -3.57
N ASP A 147 16.94 0.85 -4.58
CA ASP A 147 17.78 -0.08 -5.37
C ASP A 147 18.34 0.56 -6.65
N GLY A 148 18.13 1.85 -6.87
CA GLY A 148 18.57 2.55 -8.07
C GLY A 148 17.53 2.58 -9.20
N THR A 149 16.40 1.90 -9.06
CA THR A 149 15.38 1.84 -10.10
C THR A 149 14.33 2.92 -9.91
N ARG A 150 14.12 3.71 -10.94
CA ARG A 150 13.20 4.84 -10.98
C ARG A 150 12.32 4.73 -12.21
N LYS A 151 11.04 5.01 -12.09
CA LYS A 151 10.13 5.06 -13.24
C LYS A 151 9.32 6.34 -13.26
N GLU A 152 9.00 6.77 -14.47
CA GLU A 152 8.17 7.92 -14.75
C GLU A 152 6.71 7.48 -14.86
N LEU A 153 5.81 8.27 -14.27
CA LEU A 153 4.37 8.09 -14.38
C LEU A 153 3.74 9.39 -14.87
N ASP A 154 2.76 9.27 -15.74
CA ASP A 154 1.91 10.39 -16.14
C ASP A 154 0.56 10.30 -15.41
N LEU A 155 0.42 11.12 -14.38
CA LEU A 155 -0.81 11.23 -13.57
C LEU A 155 -1.37 12.66 -13.71
N ASP A 156 -1.79 13.02 -14.93
CA ASP A 156 -2.13 14.39 -15.32
C ASP A 156 -0.96 15.38 -15.14
N GLY A 157 0.23 14.86 -15.13
CA GLY A 157 1.52 15.52 -14.93
C GLY A 157 2.55 14.46 -14.58
N ILE A 158 3.81 14.74 -14.88
CA ILE A 158 4.88 13.77 -14.69
C ILE A 158 5.26 13.69 -13.21
N VAL A 159 5.21 12.48 -12.67
CA VAL A 159 5.72 12.14 -11.34
C VAL A 159 6.63 10.93 -11.43
N TYR A 160 7.46 10.73 -10.43
CA TYR A 160 8.43 9.62 -10.40
C TYR A 160 8.19 8.74 -9.20
N GLU A 161 8.32 7.43 -9.43
CA GLU A 161 8.42 6.44 -8.36
C GLU A 161 9.83 5.87 -8.30
N ILE A 162 10.24 5.48 -7.11
CA ILE A 162 11.50 4.78 -6.86
C ILE A 162 11.20 3.45 -6.18
N ARG A 163 12.03 2.45 -6.49
CA ARG A 163 11.87 1.11 -5.93
C ARG A 163 12.73 0.92 -4.69
N TYR A 164 12.09 0.43 -3.65
CA TYR A 164 12.75 0.06 -2.40
C TYR A 164 12.72 -1.46 -2.23
N VAL A 165 13.79 -2.01 -1.71
CA VAL A 165 13.94 -3.45 -1.48
C VAL A 165 14.53 -3.73 -0.10
N ARG A 166 14.24 -4.92 0.44
CA ARG A 166 14.91 -5.47 1.62
C ARG A 166 14.85 -6.99 1.62
N ASP A 167 15.72 -7.59 2.40
CA ASP A 167 15.63 -9.02 2.72
C ASP A 167 14.52 -9.27 3.75
N LEU A 168 13.93 -10.44 3.69
CA LEU A 168 12.91 -10.91 4.65
C LEU A 168 13.52 -11.68 5.81
#